data_a62ba3969214dbb142deb3a8cc73ef9c
#
_entry.id   a62ba3969214dbb142deb3a8cc73ef9c
#
_cell.length_a   1.000
_cell.length_b   1.000
_cell.length_c   1.000
_cell.angle_alpha   90.00
_cell.angle_beta   90.00
_cell.angle_gamma   90.00
#
_symmetry.space_group_name_H-M   'P 1'
#
loop_
_entity.id
_entity.type
_entity.pdbx_description
1 polymer ?
#
loop_
_entity_poly.entity_id
_entity_poly.type
_entity_poly.pdbx_seq_one_letter_code
_entity_poly.pdbx_strand_id
1 'polypeptide(L)'
;MSFTLIFTAQYEKRAARFLKRHPELENQYLKTLQLLEMNPHHPSLRLHSLRGKLQGLHSVSINLSYRITLELLIQNDEIIPVNVGDHDAVY
;
A
#
# COMPACT_ATOMS: atom_id res chain seq x y z
N MET A 1 -11.79 1.71 -14.41
CA MET A 1 -11.58 3.05 -13.84
C MET A 1 -10.28 3.08 -13.06
N SER A 2 -9.60 4.21 -13.08
CA SER A 2 -8.36 4.34 -12.36
C SER A 2 -8.58 5.08 -11.03
N PHE A 3 -7.69 4.82 -10.07
CA PHE A 3 -7.67 5.50 -8.79
C PHE A 3 -6.47 6.44 -8.74
N THR A 4 -6.60 7.51 -7.98
CA THR A 4 -5.50 8.46 -7.76
C THR A 4 -4.79 8.11 -6.46
N LEU A 5 -3.47 7.93 -6.53
CA LEU A 5 -2.65 7.73 -5.35
C LEU A 5 -2.27 9.09 -4.78
N ILE A 6 -2.53 9.28 -3.49
CA ILE A 6 -2.18 10.52 -2.80
C ILE A 6 -1.08 10.21 -1.80
N PHE A 7 0.10 10.77 -2.03
CA PHE A 7 1.27 10.52 -1.19
C PHE A 7 1.46 11.64 -0.19
N THR A 8 1.33 11.33 1.09
CA THR A 8 1.64 12.29 2.15
C THR A 8 3.15 12.35 2.35
N ALA A 9 3.64 13.46 2.91
CA ALA A 9 5.06 13.60 3.22
C ALA A 9 5.53 12.50 4.18
N GLN A 10 4.69 12.12 5.13
CA GLN A 10 5.04 11.08 6.09
C GLN A 10 5.19 9.72 5.39
N TYR A 11 4.26 9.39 4.48
CA TYR A 11 4.37 8.12 3.76
C TYR A 11 5.61 8.10 2.87
N GLU A 12 5.90 9.20 2.19
CA GLU A 12 7.08 9.27 1.32
C GLU A 12 8.36 8.99 2.10
N LYS A 13 8.47 9.50 3.32
CA LYS A 13 9.62 9.21 4.19
C LYS A 13 9.68 7.74 4.55
N ARG A 14 8.53 7.14 4.88
CA ARG A 14 8.46 5.72 5.22
C ARG A 14 8.83 4.84 4.04
N ALA A 15 8.32 5.18 2.85
CA ALA A 15 8.61 4.42 1.64
C ALA A 15 10.09 4.53 1.25
N ALA A 16 10.67 5.73 1.35
CA ALA A 16 12.09 5.92 1.06
C ALA A 16 12.96 5.08 2.00
N ARG A 17 12.61 5.05 3.28
CA ARG A 17 13.34 4.24 4.26
C ARG A 17 13.20 2.75 3.96
N PHE A 18 12.00 2.32 3.61
CA PHE A 18 11.75 0.93 3.25
C PHE A 18 12.57 0.51 2.04
N LEU A 19 12.56 1.31 0.97
CA LEU A 19 13.29 1.00 -0.25
C LEU A 19 14.80 1.06 -0.05
N LYS A 20 15.27 1.92 0.85
CA LYS A 20 16.69 1.96 1.18
C LYS A 20 17.14 0.66 1.83
N ARG A 21 16.28 0.05 2.66
CA ARG A 21 16.58 -1.24 3.30
C ARG A 21 16.36 -2.43 2.35
N HIS A 22 15.47 -2.26 1.36
CA HIS A 22 15.07 -3.33 0.45
C HIS A 22 15.13 -2.88 -0.99
N PRO A 23 16.34 -2.51 -1.49
CA PRO A 23 16.45 -2.03 -2.86
C PRO A 23 16.04 -3.09 -3.89
N GLU A 24 16.13 -4.37 -3.53
CA GLU A 24 15.71 -5.46 -4.40
C GLU A 24 14.19 -5.48 -4.64
N LEU A 25 13.42 -4.78 -3.82
CA LEU A 25 11.95 -4.76 -3.92
C LEU A 25 11.42 -3.55 -4.68
N GLU A 26 12.29 -2.65 -5.16
CA GLU A 26 11.83 -1.41 -5.80
C GLU A 26 10.90 -1.69 -6.98
N ASN A 27 11.27 -2.61 -7.85
CA ASN A 27 10.44 -2.92 -9.03
C ASN A 27 9.08 -3.49 -8.63
N GLN A 28 9.05 -4.40 -7.66
CA GLN A 28 7.79 -4.94 -7.18
C GLN A 28 6.93 -3.89 -6.49
N TYR A 29 7.56 -3.01 -5.73
CA TYR A 29 6.86 -1.91 -5.07
C TYR A 29 6.19 -0.99 -6.08
N LEU A 30 6.93 -0.56 -7.10
CA LEU A 30 6.39 0.31 -8.15
C LEU A 30 5.26 -0.38 -8.91
N LYS A 31 5.42 -1.66 -9.20
CA LYS A 31 4.37 -2.44 -9.87
C LYS A 31 3.11 -2.52 -9.02
N THR A 32 3.26 -2.66 -7.71
CA THR A 32 2.14 -2.68 -6.78
C THR A 32 1.38 -1.36 -6.84
N LEU A 33 2.10 -0.23 -6.86
CA LEU A 33 1.46 1.08 -6.97
C LEU A 33 0.71 1.22 -8.30
N GLN A 34 1.29 0.73 -9.40
CA GLN A 34 0.62 0.76 -10.70
C GLN A 34 -0.67 -0.04 -10.69
N LEU A 35 -0.64 -1.22 -10.08
CA LEU A 35 -1.84 -2.06 -9.96
C LEU A 35 -2.91 -1.38 -9.12
N LEU A 36 -2.51 -0.71 -8.04
CA LEU A 36 -3.45 0.03 -7.21
C LEU A 36 -4.17 1.12 -8.00
N GLU A 37 -3.43 1.85 -8.85
CA GLU A 37 -4.03 2.88 -9.69
C GLU A 37 -5.03 2.30 -10.68
N MET A 38 -4.70 1.14 -11.25
CA MET A 38 -5.55 0.51 -12.25
C MET A 38 -6.77 -0.15 -11.63
N ASN A 39 -6.56 -0.91 -10.57
CA ASN A 39 -7.63 -1.66 -9.93
C ASN A 39 -7.18 -2.17 -8.56
N PRO A 40 -7.60 -1.53 -7.46
CA PRO A 40 -7.20 -1.98 -6.13
C PRO A 40 -7.73 -3.37 -5.78
N HIS A 41 -8.73 -3.86 -6.53
CA HIS A 41 -9.28 -5.20 -6.32
C HIS A 41 -8.59 -6.27 -7.16
N HIS A 42 -7.49 -5.95 -7.83
CA HIS A 42 -6.74 -6.95 -8.59
C HIS A 42 -6.33 -8.10 -7.66
N PRO A 43 -6.55 -9.36 -8.06
CA PRO A 43 -6.32 -10.51 -7.17
C PRO A 43 -4.92 -10.59 -6.57
N SER A 44 -3.89 -10.19 -7.33
CA SER A 44 -2.52 -10.28 -6.84
C SER A 44 -2.23 -9.31 -5.69
N LEU A 45 -3.05 -8.27 -5.51
CA LEU A 45 -2.88 -7.31 -4.42
C LEU A 45 -3.39 -7.84 -3.09
N ARG A 46 -4.30 -8.80 -3.11
CA ARG A 46 -4.90 -9.38 -1.89
C ARG A 46 -5.43 -8.30 -0.95
N LEU A 47 -6.16 -7.35 -1.52
CA LEU A 47 -6.76 -6.27 -0.74
C LEU A 47 -7.67 -6.83 0.34
N HIS A 48 -7.47 -6.39 1.59
CA HIS A 48 -8.39 -6.74 2.66
C HIS A 48 -8.43 -5.64 3.70
N SER A 49 -9.55 -5.55 4.41
CA SER A 49 -9.71 -4.59 5.48
C SER A 49 -9.01 -5.06 6.74
N LEU A 50 -8.52 -4.11 7.52
CA LEU A 50 -7.84 -4.38 8.77
C LEU A 50 -8.79 -4.20 9.95
N ARG A 51 -8.44 -4.81 11.09
CA ARG A 51 -9.28 -4.80 12.29
C ARG A 51 -8.50 -4.23 13.47
N GLY A 52 -9.21 -4.04 14.59
CA GLY A 52 -8.59 -3.56 15.82
C GLY A 52 -8.17 -2.11 15.70
N LYS A 53 -6.94 -1.83 16.09
CA LYS A 53 -6.42 -0.46 16.08
C LYS A 53 -6.33 0.14 14.70
N LEU A 54 -6.27 -0.70 13.67
CA LEU A 54 -6.15 -0.26 12.28
C LEU A 54 -7.48 -0.33 11.53
N GLN A 55 -8.59 -0.46 12.25
CA GLN A 55 -9.91 -0.49 11.64
C GLN A 55 -10.12 0.76 10.78
N GLY A 56 -10.67 0.56 9.59
CA GLY A 56 -10.86 1.63 8.62
C GLY A 56 -9.76 1.69 7.57
N LEU A 57 -8.66 0.98 7.78
CA LEU A 57 -7.59 0.89 6.81
C LEU A 57 -7.66 -0.45 6.08
N HIS A 58 -6.99 -0.49 4.93
CA HIS A 58 -6.85 -1.70 4.11
C HIS A 58 -5.37 -2.03 3.94
N SER A 59 -5.10 -3.25 3.53
CA SER A 59 -3.75 -3.72 3.26
C SER A 59 -3.70 -4.36 1.89
N VAL A 60 -2.60 -4.12 1.15
CA VAL A 60 -2.31 -4.84 -0.10
C VAL A 60 -0.92 -5.44 -0.01
N SER A 61 -0.72 -6.55 -0.74
CA SER A 61 0.54 -7.27 -0.76
C SER A 61 1.48 -6.71 -1.81
N ILE A 62 2.74 -6.45 -1.42
CA ILE A 62 3.83 -6.29 -2.38
C ILE A 62 4.32 -7.67 -2.77
N ASN A 63 4.55 -8.53 -1.77
CA ASN A 63 4.84 -9.94 -1.93
C ASN A 63 4.34 -10.68 -0.68
N LEU A 64 4.81 -11.90 -0.44
CA LEU A 64 4.35 -12.68 0.71
C LEU A 64 4.76 -12.07 2.05
N SER A 65 5.85 -11.29 2.08
CA SER A 65 6.42 -10.77 3.32
C SER A 65 6.10 -9.30 3.57
N TYR A 66 5.83 -8.50 2.52
CA TYR A 66 5.72 -7.05 2.66
C TYR A 66 4.39 -6.54 2.13
N ARG A 67 3.87 -5.51 2.81
CA ARG A 67 2.54 -4.98 2.55
C ARG A 67 2.52 -3.47 2.62
N ILE A 68 1.54 -2.87 1.94
CA ILE A 68 1.23 -1.45 2.07
C ILE A 68 -0.10 -1.33 2.80
N THR A 69 -0.12 -0.56 3.87
CA THR A 69 -1.35 -0.18 4.57
C THR A 69 -1.82 1.14 3.99
N LEU A 70 -3.11 1.23 3.69
CA LEU A 70 -3.64 2.38 2.97
C LEU A 70 -5.07 2.70 3.40
N GLU A 71 -5.49 3.92 3.10
CA GLU A 71 -6.87 4.35 3.22
C GLU A 71 -7.48 4.34 1.82
N LEU A 72 -8.63 3.66 1.67
CA LEU A 72 -9.30 3.51 0.40
C LEU A 72 -10.57 4.34 0.40
N LEU A 73 -10.59 5.39 -0.42
CA LEU A 73 -11.72 6.30 -0.53
C LEU A 73 -12.45 6.01 -1.85
N ILE A 74 -13.36 5.03 -1.80
CA ILE A 74 -14.04 4.55 -3.01
C ILE A 74 -14.84 5.65 -3.68
N GLN A 75 -15.51 6.50 -2.91
CA GLN A 75 -16.36 7.56 -3.46
C GLN A 75 -15.57 8.61 -4.24
N ASN A 76 -14.31 8.79 -3.89
CA ASN A 76 -13.45 9.79 -4.53
C ASN A 76 -12.46 9.18 -5.50
N ASP A 77 -12.47 7.87 -5.67
CA ASP A 77 -11.47 7.13 -6.45
C ASP A 77 -10.04 7.47 -6.01
N GLU A 78 -9.83 7.54 -4.70
CA GLU A 78 -8.53 7.91 -4.12
C GLU A 78 -8.01 6.83 -3.19
N ILE A 79 -6.69 6.69 -3.19
CA ILE A 79 -5.98 5.77 -2.30
C ILE A 79 -4.87 6.56 -1.63
N ILE A 80 -4.85 6.51 -0.29
CA ILE A 80 -3.85 7.22 0.50
C ILE A 80 -2.99 6.19 1.23
N PRO A 81 -1.80 5.86 0.72
CA PRO A 81 -0.90 4.96 1.43
C PRO A 81 -0.49 5.56 2.78
N VAL A 82 -0.44 4.71 3.81
CA VAL A 82 -0.16 5.14 5.18
C VAL A 82 1.16 4.58 5.68
N ASN A 83 1.43 3.31 5.39
CA ASN A 83 2.66 2.67 5.85
C ASN A 83 3.05 1.55 4.90
N VAL A 84 4.32 1.16 4.95
CA VAL A 84 4.85 0.06 4.16
C VAL A 84 5.89 -0.68 5.00
N GLY A 85 5.88 -2.00 4.92
CA GLY A 85 6.80 -2.82 5.69
C GLY A 85 6.35 -4.26 5.74
N ASP A 86 6.97 -5.04 6.62
CA ASP A 86 6.56 -6.42 6.83
C ASP A 86 5.26 -6.47 7.64
N HIS A 87 4.72 -7.67 7.83
CA HIS A 87 3.45 -7.86 8.52
C HIS A 87 3.48 -7.25 9.93
N ASP A 88 4.57 -7.43 10.66
CA ASP A 88 4.67 -6.92 12.02
C ASP A 88 4.79 -5.40 12.07
N ALA A 89 5.45 -4.81 11.08
CA ALA A 89 5.65 -3.36 11.04
C ALA A 89 4.39 -2.59 10.71
N VAL A 90 3.47 -3.19 9.92
CA VAL A 90 2.27 -2.49 9.45
C VAL A 90 1.00 -2.93 10.17
N TYR A 91 1.05 -3.99 10.92
CA TYR A 91 -0.04 -4.52 11.71
C TYR A 91 0.25 -4.44 13.19
#